data_7ace5b623a0cdb61c43db4eec6618e8a
#
_entry.id   7ace5b623a0cdb61c43db4eec6618e8a
#
_cell.length_a   1.000
_cell.length_b   1.000
_cell.length_c   1.000
_cell.angle_alpha   90.00
_cell.angle_beta   90.00
_cell.angle_gamma   90.00
#
_symmetry.space_group_name_H-M   'P 1'
#
loop_
_entity.id
_entity.type
_entity.pdbx_description
1 polymer ?
#
loop_
_entity_poly.entity_id
_entity_poly.type
_entity_poly.pdbx_seq_one_letter_code
_entity_poly.pdbx_strand_id
1 'polypeptide(L)'
;MANADSFPYETRLNILCRPLEVVDEQALADACTYKWYNQTLCQVNGSVVRLGVVQGEYHWHKHDDDDEFFYVIEGRLLIDLEGRTIELGPRQGTVVPKGVLHRTRAQKRTVILMVENVGVIPTGN
;
A
#
# COMPACT_ATOMS: atom_id res chain seq x y z
N MET A 1 -14.27 16.12 10.66
CA MET A 1 -13.13 15.25 10.96
C MET A 1 -13.01 14.14 9.91
N ALA A 2 -11.84 14.03 9.33
CA ALA A 2 -11.61 12.99 8.34
C ALA A 2 -11.35 11.65 9.02
N ASN A 3 -11.89 10.58 8.47
CA ASN A 3 -11.60 9.20 8.83
C ASN A 3 -11.41 8.38 7.56
N ALA A 4 -11.19 7.08 7.67
CA ALA A 4 -10.95 6.23 6.50
C ALA A 4 -12.10 6.30 5.49
N ASP A 5 -13.33 6.45 5.95
CA ASP A 5 -14.52 6.49 5.09
C ASP A 5 -14.64 7.80 4.31
N SER A 6 -13.96 8.87 4.76
CA SER A 6 -13.99 10.18 4.09
C SER A 6 -12.94 10.30 2.98
N PHE A 7 -12.03 9.35 2.85
CA PHE A 7 -11.02 9.35 1.79
C PHE A 7 -11.53 8.59 0.57
N PRO A 8 -11.10 8.97 -0.65
CA PRO A 8 -11.56 8.33 -1.89
C PRO A 8 -10.85 6.99 -2.14
N TYR A 9 -10.61 6.22 -1.11
CA TYR A 9 -9.90 4.94 -1.19
C TYR A 9 -10.80 3.80 -0.76
N GLU A 10 -10.67 2.68 -1.45
CA GLU A 10 -11.29 1.42 -1.03
C GLU A 10 -10.25 0.62 -0.25
N THR A 11 -10.36 0.61 1.07
CA THR A 11 -9.40 -0.04 1.98
C THR A 11 -10.07 -1.21 2.68
N ARG A 12 -9.51 -2.40 2.52
CA ARG A 12 -10.03 -3.65 3.10
C ARG A 12 -8.94 -4.29 3.95
N LEU A 13 -9.14 -4.28 5.26
CA LEU A 13 -8.17 -4.78 6.23
C LEU A 13 -8.36 -6.25 6.57
N ASN A 14 -9.46 -6.88 6.13
CA ASN A 14 -9.66 -8.31 6.31
C ASN A 14 -8.58 -9.10 5.57
N ILE A 15 -8.08 -10.14 6.21
CA ILE A 15 -7.08 -11.02 5.62
C ILE A 15 -7.80 -11.96 4.65
N LEU A 16 -7.48 -11.82 3.36
CA LEU A 16 -8.20 -12.51 2.30
C LEU A 16 -7.88 -13.99 2.23
N CYS A 17 -6.59 -14.34 2.38
CA CYS A 17 -6.10 -15.71 2.25
C CYS A 17 -5.64 -16.23 3.61
N ARG A 18 -6.13 -17.43 3.97
CA ARG A 18 -5.68 -18.15 5.16
C ARG A 18 -4.38 -18.90 4.88
N PRO A 19 -3.70 -19.39 5.93
CA PRO A 19 -2.51 -20.22 5.70
C PRO A 19 -2.78 -21.34 4.71
N LEU A 20 -1.81 -21.61 3.84
CA LEU A 20 -1.83 -22.64 2.79
C LEU A 20 -2.74 -22.32 1.60
N GLU A 21 -3.55 -21.27 1.65
CA GLU A 21 -4.29 -20.80 0.47
C GLU A 21 -3.35 -20.03 -0.45
N VAL A 22 -3.61 -20.12 -1.76
CA VAL A 22 -2.78 -19.46 -2.77
C VAL A 22 -3.19 -17.98 -2.88
N VAL A 23 -2.22 -17.10 -2.76
CA VAL A 23 -2.40 -15.68 -3.05
C VAL A 23 -2.11 -15.47 -4.53
N ASP A 24 -3.10 -15.03 -5.29
CA ASP A 24 -2.96 -14.69 -6.70
C ASP A 24 -3.21 -13.19 -6.86
N GLU A 25 -2.15 -12.40 -6.74
CA GLU A 25 -2.29 -10.95 -6.79
C GLU A 25 -2.69 -10.44 -8.18
N GLN A 26 -2.25 -11.11 -9.24
CA GLN A 26 -2.60 -10.70 -10.60
C GLN A 26 -4.11 -10.84 -10.83
N ALA A 27 -4.70 -11.94 -10.41
CA ALA A 27 -6.14 -12.14 -10.54
C ALA A 27 -6.92 -11.06 -9.77
N LEU A 28 -6.45 -10.73 -8.56
CA LEU A 28 -7.07 -9.69 -7.73
C LEU A 28 -6.93 -8.31 -8.36
N ALA A 29 -5.73 -7.98 -8.85
CA ALA A 29 -5.47 -6.69 -9.49
C ALA A 29 -6.29 -6.54 -10.77
N ASP A 30 -6.38 -7.60 -11.59
CA ASP A 30 -7.13 -7.58 -12.83
C ASP A 30 -8.64 -7.42 -12.60
N ALA A 31 -9.15 -7.91 -11.49
CA ALA A 31 -10.56 -7.76 -11.12
C ALA A 31 -10.88 -6.42 -10.46
N CYS A 32 -9.87 -5.65 -10.10
CA CYS A 32 -10.06 -4.39 -9.37
C CYS A 32 -10.56 -3.30 -10.29
N THR A 33 -11.67 -2.64 -9.91
CA THR A 33 -12.26 -1.52 -10.63
C THR A 33 -12.07 -0.18 -9.93
N TYR A 34 -11.49 -0.17 -8.74
CA TYR A 34 -11.25 1.05 -7.97
C TYR A 34 -10.00 1.75 -8.44
N LYS A 35 -9.99 3.07 -8.36
CA LYS A 35 -8.79 3.85 -8.65
C LYS A 35 -7.74 3.74 -7.56
N TRP A 36 -8.17 3.61 -6.30
CA TRP A 36 -7.25 3.42 -5.18
C TRP A 36 -7.79 2.31 -4.28
N TYR A 37 -7.15 1.16 -4.34
CA TYR A 37 -7.57 -0.04 -3.67
C TYR A 37 -6.44 -0.61 -2.83
N ASN A 38 -6.75 -0.96 -1.58
CA ASN A 38 -5.81 -1.58 -0.66
C ASN A 38 -6.52 -2.78 -0.03
N GLN A 39 -5.98 -3.97 -0.24
CA GLN A 39 -6.51 -5.22 0.31
C GLN A 39 -5.42 -5.97 1.04
N THR A 40 -5.64 -6.32 2.30
CA THR A 40 -4.76 -7.21 3.03
C THR A 40 -4.90 -8.62 2.46
N LEU A 41 -3.80 -9.21 2.03
CA LEU A 41 -3.79 -10.50 1.34
C LEU A 41 -3.60 -11.66 2.30
N CYS A 42 -2.57 -11.61 3.14
CA CYS A 42 -2.18 -12.69 4.03
C CYS A 42 -1.34 -12.16 5.18
N GLN A 43 -1.12 -13.01 6.18
CA GLN A 43 -0.36 -12.67 7.37
C GLN A 43 0.81 -13.62 7.52
N VAL A 44 1.96 -13.06 7.87
CA VAL A 44 3.18 -13.82 8.20
C VAL A 44 3.66 -13.31 9.56
N ASN A 45 3.52 -14.14 10.60
CA ASN A 45 3.79 -13.73 11.99
C ASN A 45 3.02 -12.44 12.31
N GLY A 46 3.68 -11.42 12.82
CA GLY A 46 3.06 -10.12 13.11
C GLY A 46 2.95 -9.17 11.92
N SER A 47 3.36 -9.62 10.72
CA SER A 47 3.34 -8.79 9.51
C SER A 47 2.23 -9.22 8.56
N VAL A 48 1.77 -8.29 7.74
CA VAL A 48 0.81 -8.57 6.66
C VAL A 48 1.39 -8.14 5.33
N VAL A 49 0.94 -8.82 4.29
CA VAL A 49 1.19 -8.43 2.90
C VAL A 49 -0.09 -7.83 2.36
N ARG A 50 0.00 -6.62 1.83
CA ARG A 50 -1.15 -5.89 1.28
C ARG A 50 -0.94 -5.61 -0.20
N LEU A 51 -2.02 -5.69 -0.96
CA LEU A 51 -2.06 -5.34 -2.37
C LEU A 51 -2.55 -3.90 -2.50
N GLY A 52 -1.82 -3.10 -3.27
CA GLY A 52 -2.29 -1.79 -3.69
C GLY A 52 -2.49 -1.76 -5.20
N VAL A 53 -3.66 -1.32 -5.65
CA VAL A 53 -3.91 -1.01 -7.05
C VAL A 53 -4.28 0.46 -7.07
N VAL A 54 -3.36 1.30 -7.54
CA VAL A 54 -3.40 2.73 -7.23
C VAL A 54 -3.24 3.58 -8.48
N GLN A 55 -3.98 4.69 -8.50
CA GLN A 55 -3.85 5.76 -9.50
C GLN A 55 -4.30 7.07 -8.85
N GLY A 56 -3.52 8.12 -9.01
CA GLY A 56 -3.78 9.40 -8.37
C GLY A 56 -2.86 9.61 -7.18
N GLU A 57 -3.33 10.33 -6.19
CA GLU A 57 -2.53 10.73 -5.03
C GLU A 57 -3.15 10.26 -3.74
N TYR A 58 -2.32 9.72 -2.86
CA TYR A 58 -2.69 9.46 -1.47
C TYR A 58 -2.42 10.73 -0.65
N HIS A 59 -3.05 10.84 0.52
CA HIS A 59 -2.77 11.98 1.40
C HIS A 59 -1.42 11.81 2.12
N TRP A 60 -0.85 12.93 2.58
CA TRP A 60 0.34 12.92 3.42
C TRP A 60 0.02 12.30 4.77
N HIS A 61 0.86 11.34 5.21
CA HIS A 61 0.67 10.65 6.47
C HIS A 61 1.98 10.04 6.96
N LYS A 62 1.94 9.47 8.15
CA LYS A 62 3.06 8.72 8.73
C LYS A 62 2.52 7.62 9.63
N HIS A 63 3.39 6.67 9.94
CA HIS A 63 3.16 5.63 10.94
C HIS A 63 4.22 5.79 12.00
N ASP A 64 3.82 6.11 13.24
CA ASP A 64 4.79 6.51 14.26
C ASP A 64 5.65 5.36 14.77
N ASP A 65 5.12 4.14 14.76
CA ASP A 65 5.75 2.99 15.42
C ASP A 65 6.18 1.88 14.45
N ASP A 66 5.90 2.01 13.16
CA ASP A 66 6.08 0.90 12.21
C ASP A 66 6.74 1.35 10.91
N ASP A 67 7.64 0.50 10.41
CA ASP A 67 8.19 0.64 9.07
C ASP A 67 7.17 0.13 8.05
N GLU A 68 7.28 0.60 6.82
CA GLU A 68 6.42 0.16 5.73
C GLU A 68 7.26 -0.11 4.48
N PHE A 69 7.16 -1.34 3.95
CA PHE A 69 7.85 -1.72 2.72
C PHE A 69 6.90 -1.59 1.53
N PHE A 70 7.39 -0.96 0.46
CA PHE A 70 6.69 -0.84 -0.81
C PHE A 70 7.47 -1.56 -1.89
N TYR A 71 6.77 -2.31 -2.75
CA TYR A 71 7.36 -3.03 -3.86
C TYR A 71 6.45 -2.94 -5.07
N VAL A 72 6.97 -2.48 -6.21
CA VAL A 72 6.18 -2.29 -7.43
C VAL A 72 6.21 -3.57 -8.27
N ILE A 73 5.02 -4.05 -8.64
CA ILE A 73 4.85 -5.18 -9.56
C ILE A 73 4.74 -4.68 -10.99
N GLU A 74 3.84 -3.72 -11.24
CA GLU A 74 3.72 -3.08 -12.55
C GLU A 74 3.39 -1.61 -12.39
N GLY A 75 3.79 -0.81 -13.35
CA GLY A 75 3.60 0.63 -13.31
C GLY A 75 4.76 1.35 -12.65
N ARG A 76 4.47 2.47 -12.02
CA ARG A 76 5.49 3.33 -11.45
C ARG A 76 4.93 4.07 -10.25
N LEU A 77 5.56 3.88 -9.10
CA LEU A 77 5.15 4.51 -7.84
C LEU A 77 6.09 5.64 -7.48
N LEU A 78 5.53 6.78 -7.13
CA LEU A 78 6.27 7.91 -6.58
C LEU A 78 5.97 8.00 -5.09
N ILE A 79 7.01 8.08 -4.28
CA ILE A 79 6.90 8.30 -2.83
C ILE A 79 7.48 9.65 -2.53
N ASP A 80 6.62 10.60 -2.20
CA ASP A 80 7.04 11.95 -1.85
C ASP A 80 7.44 11.99 -0.39
N LEU A 81 8.61 12.53 -0.13
CA LEU A 81 9.14 12.82 1.20
C LEU A 81 9.33 14.33 1.31
N GLU A 82 9.62 14.82 2.52
CA GLU A 82 10.03 16.20 2.65
C GLU A 82 11.36 16.39 1.92
N GLY A 83 11.37 17.29 0.93
CA GLY A 83 12.58 17.64 0.21
C GLY A 83 13.00 16.72 -0.93
N ARG A 84 12.34 15.58 -1.13
CA ARG A 84 12.66 14.71 -2.27
C ARG A 84 11.55 13.73 -2.58
N THR A 85 11.61 13.14 -3.77
CA THR A 85 10.71 12.08 -4.23
C THR A 85 11.52 10.85 -4.60
N ILE A 86 11.07 9.68 -4.13
CA ILE A 86 11.61 8.39 -4.57
C ILE A 86 10.72 7.88 -5.69
N GLU A 87 11.33 7.42 -6.79
CA GLU A 87 10.60 6.83 -7.90
C GLU A 87 10.94 5.34 -7.99
N LEU A 88 9.91 4.50 -8.01
CA LEU A 88 10.05 3.04 -8.11
C LEU A 88 9.39 2.54 -9.40
N GLY A 89 10.15 1.81 -10.20
CA GLY A 89 9.63 1.06 -11.34
C GLY A 89 9.38 -0.39 -10.98
N PRO A 90 8.93 -1.22 -11.95
CA PRO A 90 8.67 -2.63 -11.70
C PRO A 90 9.86 -3.36 -11.09
N ARG A 91 9.60 -4.20 -10.10
CA ARG A 91 10.60 -4.99 -9.37
C ARG A 91 11.55 -4.15 -8.52
N GLN A 92 11.13 -2.95 -8.17
CA GLN A 92 11.87 -2.08 -7.26
C GLN A 92 11.05 -1.82 -6.00
N GLY A 93 11.72 -1.71 -4.87
CA GLY A 93 11.08 -1.46 -3.60
C GLY A 93 11.94 -0.63 -2.67
N THR A 94 11.31 -0.13 -1.62
CA THR A 94 11.99 0.62 -0.57
C THR A 94 11.22 0.52 0.73
N VAL A 95 11.91 0.76 1.83
CA VAL A 95 11.30 0.87 3.16
C VAL A 95 11.16 2.35 3.50
N VAL A 96 9.95 2.76 3.87
CA VAL A 96 9.71 4.04 4.52
C VAL A 96 9.77 3.78 6.02
N PRO A 97 10.77 4.34 6.73
CA PRO A 97 10.91 4.09 8.15
C PRO A 97 9.78 4.73 8.97
N LYS A 98 9.55 4.17 10.14
CA LYS A 98 8.61 4.74 11.10
C LYS A 98 8.90 6.22 11.35
N GLY A 99 7.82 6.99 11.54
CA GLY A 99 7.91 8.42 11.83
C GLY A 99 8.16 9.32 10.61
N VAL A 100 8.41 8.75 9.44
CA VAL A 100 8.69 9.55 8.24
C VAL A 100 7.41 9.95 7.55
N LEU A 101 7.19 11.25 7.43
CA LEU A 101 6.06 11.82 6.71
C LEU A 101 6.22 11.57 5.22
N HIS A 102 5.21 11.01 4.59
CA HIS A 102 5.26 10.64 3.18
C HIS A 102 3.88 10.60 2.55
N ARG A 103 3.85 10.59 1.22
CA ARG A 103 2.66 10.21 0.46
C ARG A 103 3.08 9.42 -0.76
N THR A 104 2.23 8.51 -1.19
CA THR A 104 2.40 7.77 -2.45
C THR A 104 1.51 8.38 -3.52
N ARG A 105 1.96 8.32 -4.77
CA ARG A 105 1.15 8.72 -5.92
C ARG A 105 1.57 7.96 -7.16
N ALA A 106 0.66 7.82 -8.09
CA ALA A 106 0.91 7.15 -9.37
C ALA A 106 0.14 7.88 -10.46
N GLN A 107 0.84 8.26 -11.54
CA GLN A 107 0.21 8.95 -12.67
C GLN A 107 -0.70 8.02 -13.46
N LYS A 108 -0.30 6.74 -13.58
CA LYS A 108 -1.06 5.68 -14.26
C LYS A 108 -1.32 4.57 -13.27
N ARG A 109 -2.27 3.69 -13.61
CA ARG A 109 -2.58 2.52 -12.79
C ARG A 109 -1.30 1.75 -12.47
N THR A 110 -1.06 1.51 -11.21
CA THR A 110 0.15 0.88 -10.69
C THR A 110 -0.26 -0.18 -9.68
N VAL A 111 0.41 -1.32 -9.76
CA VAL A 111 0.17 -2.45 -8.85
C VAL A 111 1.37 -2.62 -7.95
N ILE A 112 1.13 -2.58 -6.64
CA ILE A 112 2.19 -2.67 -5.63
C ILE A 112 1.84 -3.70 -4.57
N LEU A 113 2.88 -4.20 -3.89
CA LEU A 113 2.75 -4.91 -2.63
C LEU A 113 3.32 -4.05 -1.51
N MET A 114 2.72 -4.15 -0.35
CA MET A 114 3.21 -3.53 0.88
C MET A 114 3.36 -4.60 1.94
N VAL A 115 4.42 -4.51 2.72
CA VAL A 115 4.63 -5.39 3.87
C VAL A 115 4.80 -4.51 5.10
N GLU A 116 3.99 -4.77 6.11
CA GLU A 116 3.97 -3.94 7.32
C GLU A 116 3.37 -4.72 8.49
N ASN A 117 3.51 -4.18 9.69
CA ASN A 117 2.91 -4.79 10.87
C ASN A 117 1.38 -4.83 10.73
N VAL A 118 0.76 -5.89 11.24
CA VAL A 118 -0.69 -6.11 11.13
C VAL A 118 -1.50 -4.95 11.71
N GLY A 119 -0.96 -4.24 12.71
CA GLY A 119 -1.66 -3.11 13.34
C GLY A 119 -1.59 -1.79 12.58
N VAL A 120 -0.84 -1.73 11.48
CA VAL A 120 -0.73 -0.51 10.70
C VAL A 120 -2.05 -0.17 10.04
N ILE A 121 -2.50 1.07 10.23
CA ILE A 121 -3.68 1.62 9.58
C ILE A 121 -3.20 2.39 8.34
N PRO A 122 -3.56 1.96 7.12
CA PRO A 122 -2.98 2.55 5.90
C PRO A 122 -3.10 4.06 5.79
N THR A 123 -4.15 4.66 6.34
CA THR A 123 -4.36 6.10 6.29
C THR A 123 -3.50 6.88 7.28
N GLY A 124 -2.76 6.22 8.13
CA GLY A 124 -1.86 6.83 9.10
C GLY A 124 -2.22 6.52 10.54
N ASN A 125 -1.23 6.31 11.35
CA ASN A 125 -1.36 6.09 12.80
C ASN A 125 -0.02 6.42 13.54
#